data_a07f9986b67b9fb895719fe20523b3e8
#
_entry.id   a07f9986b67b9fb895719fe20523b3e8
#
_cell.length_a   1.000
_cell.length_b   1.000
_cell.length_c   1.000
_cell.angle_alpha   90.00
_cell.angle_beta   90.00
_cell.angle_gamma   90.00
#
_symmetry.space_group_name_H-M   'P 1'
#
loop_
_entity.id
_entity.type
_entity.pdbx_description
1 polymer ?
#
loop_
_entity_poly.entity_id
_entity_poly.type
_entity_poly.pdbx_seq_one_letter_code
_entity_poly.pdbx_strand_id
1 'polypeptide(L)'
;MFNAFFPQLWLFYLFILIFLRTFAPNKIKTFMNNKKRYMVIALLVLLVVSAMAYNDEAKPWTFWNWKYGSVSRSGIHADLTGMKNVGMGGIWLMPEREAGERLEFQDGVAQLSPEFWKMMDYSFQLADSLDFDMGIHVLPGNPVVLPAESMQKVVWTDTIVKGGKKIEGLQMWQPESYKDGKLQSAGNEGGYYQDIAAFAIRFKGKTGPAWRNATDSAARSEAVPMTDVLPLKMEGGMVMGAMVNGILQNKLPKGTWCLLRMGHTSTGQTHAADGKGMGLEVDRFSPAAVKKLFDSWYAPLLNRPHGDVVSYLYIDPREWGSQNWGYQFAEEFKARRGYDLIPYLPVMAGVPLESASRYDQVQNDVRLTIQELVNEKFFKTFTRLAEEQYVEVSCEPIPRTDNSDDMFRAVSRSHIYNENPVQAAVCTGNSGAWNGSPALLKPLVDRHLALGINRFIFQHDIIRHPEVRGFVDYITMCQDYLQQGRPVVDIAVFHPSENPEQKNSYRAPRGYKCDLINKDALLKWNFEYSPKGKLPGNQDYR
;
A
#
# COMPACT_ATOMS: atom_id res chain seq x y z
N MET A 1 25.27 29.30 11.52
CA MET A 1 24.11 28.78 12.25
C MET A 1 24.17 28.95 13.77
N PHE A 2 25.28 29.32 14.35
CA PHE A 2 25.39 29.57 15.80
C PHE A 2 24.67 30.86 16.29
N ASN A 3 24.29 31.75 15.40
CA ASN A 3 23.72 33.06 15.78
C ASN A 3 22.21 33.12 16.00
N ALA A 4 21.45 32.08 15.72
CA ALA A 4 19.99 32.08 15.94
C ALA A 4 19.56 31.50 17.29
N PHE A 5 20.39 30.65 17.91
CA PHE A 5 20.11 30.04 19.23
C PHE A 5 20.44 30.96 20.41
N PHE A 6 21.41 31.83 20.24
CA PHE A 6 21.85 32.76 21.28
C PHE A 6 20.79 33.80 21.73
N PRO A 7 19.93 34.35 20.85
CA PRO A 7 18.93 35.32 21.28
C PRO A 7 17.85 34.78 22.20
N GLN A 8 17.40 33.54 21.98
CA GLN A 8 16.34 32.96 22.82
C GLN A 8 16.85 32.50 24.18
N LEU A 9 18.03 31.90 24.24
CA LEU A 9 18.72 31.59 25.49
C LEU A 9 19.07 32.86 26.26
N TRP A 10 19.46 33.94 25.57
CA TRP A 10 19.76 35.24 26.16
C TRP A 10 18.50 35.96 26.63
N LEU A 11 17.42 35.92 25.88
CA LEU A 11 16.11 36.45 26.28
C LEU A 11 15.55 35.68 27.49
N PHE A 12 15.67 34.37 27.51
CA PHE A 12 15.21 33.53 28.63
C PHE A 12 16.11 33.72 29.86
N TYR A 13 17.42 33.79 29.68
CA TYR A 13 18.37 34.15 30.75
C TYR A 13 18.11 35.56 31.29
N LEU A 14 17.81 36.50 30.40
CA LEU A 14 17.41 37.84 30.75
C LEU A 14 16.06 37.86 31.47
N PHE A 15 15.10 37.05 31.03
CA PHE A 15 13.79 36.89 31.69
C PHE A 15 13.94 36.30 33.11
N ILE A 16 14.76 35.28 33.28
CA ILE A 16 15.09 34.70 34.59
C ILE A 16 15.80 35.74 35.48
N LEU A 17 16.75 36.46 34.92
CA LEU A 17 17.44 37.54 35.66
C LEU A 17 16.51 38.68 36.03
N ILE A 18 15.62 39.12 35.13
CA ILE A 18 14.60 40.14 35.37
C ILE A 18 13.59 39.63 36.40
N PHE A 19 13.08 38.42 36.26
CA PHE A 19 12.16 37.78 37.21
C PHE A 19 12.78 37.64 38.60
N LEU A 20 14.03 37.18 38.70
CA LEU A 20 14.76 37.11 39.98
C LEU A 20 15.08 38.49 40.54
N ARG A 21 15.26 39.51 39.70
CA ARG A 21 15.56 40.88 40.12
C ARG A 21 14.31 41.68 40.48
N THR A 22 13.17 41.43 39.81
CA THR A 22 11.94 42.20 39.96
C THR A 22 11.03 41.60 41.03
N PHE A 23 10.96 40.27 41.14
CA PHE A 23 10.08 39.61 42.11
C PHE A 23 10.80 39.10 43.36
N ALA A 24 12.10 39.25 43.49
CA ALA A 24 12.88 38.77 44.62
C ALA A 24 13.65 39.86 45.40
N PRO A 25 13.16 41.13 45.56
CA PRO A 25 14.04 42.06 46.25
C PRO A 25 14.11 41.90 47.77
N ASN A 26 13.12 41.40 48.52
CA ASN A 26 13.25 41.37 49.97
C ASN A 26 12.46 40.32 50.76
N LYS A 27 11.57 39.54 50.19
CA LYS A 27 10.80 38.52 50.90
C LYS A 27 11.28 37.06 50.77
N ILE A 28 12.07 36.78 49.74
CA ILE A 28 12.61 35.40 49.52
C ILE A 28 13.95 35.20 50.22
N LYS A 29 14.65 36.28 50.57
CA LYS A 29 15.90 36.17 51.34
C LYS A 29 15.70 35.60 52.77
N THR A 30 14.49 35.78 53.33
CA THR A 30 14.21 35.42 54.72
C THR A 30 13.59 34.00 54.88
N PHE A 31 13.17 33.38 53.78
CA PHE A 31 12.39 32.11 53.89
C PHE A 31 13.04 30.87 53.29
N MET A 32 14.13 31.02 52.54
CA MET A 32 14.77 29.86 51.90
C MET A 32 16.28 29.80 52.16
N ASN A 33 16.72 28.78 52.85
CA ASN A 33 18.13 28.41 52.98
C ASN A 33 18.78 28.21 51.58
N ASN A 34 20.06 28.57 51.42
CA ASN A 34 20.77 28.50 50.14
C ASN A 34 20.62 27.13 49.43
N LYS A 35 20.55 26.02 50.15
CA LYS A 35 20.30 24.69 49.59
C LYS A 35 18.93 24.61 48.88
N LYS A 36 17.87 25.20 49.41
CA LYS A 36 16.53 25.19 48.79
C LYS A 36 16.50 26.09 47.53
N ARG A 37 17.28 27.15 47.51
CA ARG A 37 17.42 28.03 46.31
C ARG A 37 18.10 27.28 45.16
N TYR A 38 19.21 26.59 45.43
CA TYR A 38 19.88 25.76 44.43
C TYR A 38 18.99 24.64 43.94
N MET A 39 18.20 24.02 44.82
CA MET A 39 17.25 22.99 44.44
C MET A 39 16.12 23.50 43.53
N VAL A 40 15.57 24.72 43.79
CA VAL A 40 14.56 25.35 42.94
C VAL A 40 15.17 25.73 41.58
N ILE A 41 16.38 26.27 41.56
CA ILE A 41 17.09 26.60 40.32
C ILE A 41 17.39 25.32 39.54
N ALA A 42 17.85 24.26 40.19
CA ALA A 42 18.08 22.97 39.56
C ALA A 42 16.79 22.36 39.02
N LEU A 43 15.67 22.48 39.75
CA LEU A 43 14.36 21.99 39.30
C LEU A 43 13.85 22.82 38.11
N LEU A 44 14.03 24.14 38.10
CA LEU A 44 13.70 25.02 36.98
C LEU A 44 14.59 24.72 35.76
N VAL A 45 15.88 24.49 35.96
CA VAL A 45 16.79 24.07 34.88
C VAL A 45 16.40 22.70 34.35
N LEU A 46 16.03 21.74 35.20
CA LEU A 46 15.53 20.43 34.79
C LEU A 46 14.21 20.54 34.01
N LEU A 47 13.28 21.39 34.47
CA LEU A 47 12.01 21.67 33.76
C LEU A 47 12.25 22.35 32.40
N VAL A 48 13.24 23.24 32.31
CA VAL A 48 13.62 23.89 31.05
C VAL A 48 14.31 22.92 30.11
N VAL A 49 15.19 22.07 30.63
CA VAL A 49 15.86 21.01 29.84
C VAL A 49 14.84 19.97 29.36
N SER A 50 13.87 19.56 30.20
CA SER A 50 12.79 18.67 29.77
C SER A 50 11.82 19.33 28.77
N ALA A 51 11.57 20.65 28.90
CA ALA A 51 10.77 21.41 27.94
C ALA A 51 11.51 21.71 26.62
N MET A 52 12.83 21.55 26.57
CA MET A 52 13.65 21.68 25.36
C MET A 52 13.98 20.32 24.73
N ALA A 53 13.65 19.19 25.37
CA ALA A 53 13.76 17.90 24.74
C ALA A 53 12.66 17.78 23.69
N TYR A 54 13.05 17.70 22.41
CA TYR A 54 12.11 17.35 21.35
C TYR A 54 11.48 16.01 21.66
N ASN A 55 10.21 15.87 21.28
CA ASN A 55 9.54 14.57 21.35
C ASN A 55 10.32 13.57 20.46
N ASP A 56 10.80 12.48 21.04
CA ASP A 56 11.53 11.47 20.31
C ASP A 56 10.71 10.86 19.17
N GLU A 57 9.40 10.83 19.31
CA GLU A 57 8.45 10.42 18.26
C GLU A 57 8.49 11.35 17.03
N ALA A 58 8.93 12.60 17.19
CA ALA A 58 9.04 13.56 16.09
C ALA A 58 10.31 13.40 15.26
N LYS A 59 11.23 12.52 15.63
CA LYS A 59 12.44 12.27 14.85
C LYS A 59 12.13 11.68 13.48
N PRO A 60 12.90 12.01 12.43
CA PRO A 60 12.75 11.39 11.13
C PRO A 60 13.15 9.91 11.17
N TRP A 61 12.64 9.18 10.20
CA TRP A 61 12.90 7.76 10.03
C TRP A 61 13.85 7.51 8.87
N THR A 62 14.33 6.27 8.72
CA THR A 62 15.15 5.86 7.59
C THR A 62 14.74 4.48 7.09
N PHE A 63 14.84 4.26 5.76
CA PHE A 63 14.76 2.92 5.21
C PHE A 63 16.03 2.14 5.56
N TRP A 64 15.84 0.91 5.96
CA TRP A 64 16.91 -0.04 6.23
C TRP A 64 16.77 -1.26 5.34
N ASN A 65 17.45 -1.23 4.22
CA ASN A 65 17.27 -2.20 3.15
C ASN A 65 18.17 -3.41 3.36
N TRP A 66 17.54 -4.57 3.54
CA TRP A 66 18.24 -5.85 3.53
C TRP A 66 18.26 -6.40 2.11
N LYS A 67 19.20 -5.93 1.31
CA LYS A 67 19.32 -6.34 -0.09
C LYS A 67 19.82 -7.78 -0.19
N TYR A 68 19.07 -8.61 -0.88
CA TYR A 68 19.42 -10.01 -1.19
C TYR A 68 19.78 -10.90 -0.01
N GLY A 69 19.30 -10.60 1.18
CA GLY A 69 19.72 -11.31 2.39
C GLY A 69 21.16 -11.07 2.80
N SER A 70 21.82 -10.06 2.24
CA SER A 70 23.19 -9.67 2.58
C SER A 70 23.20 -8.93 3.92
N VAL A 71 23.11 -9.68 5.01
CA VAL A 71 23.11 -9.17 6.37
C VAL A 71 24.10 -9.91 7.25
N SER A 72 24.72 -9.19 8.19
CA SER A 72 25.60 -9.75 9.20
C SER A 72 25.42 -9.01 10.53
N ARG A 73 25.76 -9.65 11.65
CA ARG A 73 25.66 -8.99 12.96
C ARG A 73 26.49 -7.71 13.03
N SER A 74 27.68 -7.70 12.43
CA SER A 74 28.54 -6.49 12.38
C SER A 74 27.92 -5.39 11.53
N GLY A 75 27.31 -5.73 10.39
CA GLY A 75 26.58 -4.79 9.54
C GLY A 75 25.37 -4.20 10.26
N ILE A 76 24.53 -5.03 10.87
CA ILE A 76 23.37 -4.62 11.67
C ILE A 76 23.82 -3.64 12.78
N HIS A 77 24.90 -3.99 13.51
CA HIS A 77 25.43 -3.12 14.57
C HIS A 77 25.88 -1.77 14.02
N ALA A 78 26.65 -1.76 12.93
CA ALA A 78 27.16 -0.55 12.32
C ALA A 78 26.02 0.35 11.82
N ASP A 79 25.04 -0.22 11.15
CA ASP A 79 23.90 0.50 10.59
C ASP A 79 23.04 1.14 11.69
N LEU A 80 22.54 0.35 12.65
CA LEU A 80 21.66 0.86 13.70
C LEU A 80 22.39 1.89 14.59
N THR A 81 23.65 1.65 14.94
CA THR A 81 24.46 2.62 15.69
C THR A 81 24.68 3.90 14.87
N GLY A 82 24.94 3.78 13.57
CA GLY A 82 25.07 4.90 12.66
C GLY A 82 23.80 5.75 12.58
N MET A 83 22.64 5.10 12.43
CA MET A 83 21.34 5.77 12.40
C MET A 83 21.04 6.52 13.72
N LYS A 84 21.31 5.89 14.87
CA LYS A 84 21.13 6.55 16.17
C LYS A 84 22.06 7.75 16.35
N ASN A 85 23.31 7.64 15.94
CA ASN A 85 24.29 8.71 16.05
C ASN A 85 23.92 9.95 15.25
N VAL A 86 23.25 9.79 14.10
CA VAL A 86 22.76 10.92 13.29
C VAL A 86 21.40 11.42 13.74
N GLY A 87 20.73 10.77 14.71
CA GLY A 87 19.49 11.25 15.32
C GLY A 87 18.21 10.71 14.70
N MET A 88 18.25 9.59 13.98
CA MET A 88 17.02 8.93 13.53
C MET A 88 16.23 8.39 14.73
N GLY A 89 14.89 8.47 14.67
CA GLY A 89 13.99 7.97 15.71
C GLY A 89 13.43 6.60 15.41
N GLY A 90 13.33 6.24 14.13
CA GLY A 90 12.79 4.95 13.72
C GLY A 90 13.35 4.46 12.39
N ILE A 91 13.04 3.21 12.09
CA ILE A 91 13.52 2.53 10.90
C ILE A 91 12.40 1.76 10.21
N TRP A 92 12.41 1.78 8.90
CA TRP A 92 11.63 0.87 8.06
C TRP A 92 12.54 -0.24 7.55
N LEU A 93 12.43 -1.43 8.13
CA LEU A 93 13.13 -2.61 7.62
C LEU A 93 12.48 -3.06 6.31
N MET A 94 13.26 -3.02 5.25
CA MET A 94 12.86 -3.34 3.88
C MET A 94 13.72 -4.48 3.35
N PRO A 95 13.28 -5.73 3.43
CA PRO A 95 13.93 -6.82 2.70
C PRO A 95 13.64 -6.64 1.21
N GLU A 96 14.66 -6.37 0.43
CA GLU A 96 14.53 -6.08 -1.00
C GLU A 96 15.21 -7.13 -1.85
N ARG A 97 14.55 -7.45 -2.96
CA ARG A 97 15.18 -8.04 -4.12
C ARG A 97 14.74 -7.30 -5.38
N GLU A 98 15.69 -6.82 -6.14
CA GLU A 98 15.43 -6.28 -7.47
C GLU A 98 15.34 -7.42 -8.50
N ALA A 99 14.26 -7.45 -9.26
CA ALA A 99 14.09 -8.42 -10.33
C ALA A 99 15.17 -8.21 -11.41
N GLY A 100 15.96 -9.25 -11.66
CA GLY A 100 16.94 -9.28 -12.75
C GLY A 100 18.38 -8.94 -12.40
N GLU A 101 18.70 -8.50 -11.19
CA GLU A 101 20.09 -8.33 -10.78
C GLU A 101 20.76 -9.68 -10.47
N ARG A 102 22.01 -9.82 -10.92
CA ARG A 102 22.87 -10.94 -10.53
C ARG A 102 23.15 -10.83 -9.03
N LEU A 103 22.97 -11.93 -8.32
CA LEU A 103 23.41 -12.02 -6.92
C LEU A 103 24.93 -11.84 -6.87
N GLU A 104 25.40 -10.66 -6.53
CA GLU A 104 26.83 -10.40 -6.26
C GLU A 104 27.25 -11.02 -4.92
N PHE A 105 26.27 -11.37 -4.07
CA PHE A 105 26.49 -11.91 -2.74
C PHE A 105 26.13 -13.39 -2.72
N GLN A 106 27.14 -14.26 -2.66
CA GLN A 106 26.95 -15.71 -2.66
C GLN A 106 26.40 -16.25 -1.31
N ASP A 107 26.56 -15.50 -0.22
CA ASP A 107 26.30 -15.93 1.15
C ASP A 107 25.09 -15.21 1.79
N GLY A 108 24.09 -14.85 0.99
CA GLY A 108 22.88 -14.21 1.50
C GLY A 108 22.11 -15.11 2.47
N VAL A 109 21.62 -14.54 3.55
CA VAL A 109 20.76 -15.24 4.53
C VAL A 109 19.39 -15.45 3.91
N ALA A 110 19.01 -16.70 3.72
CA ALA A 110 17.70 -17.05 3.15
C ALA A 110 16.58 -16.64 4.13
N GLN A 111 15.56 -16.00 3.59
CA GLN A 111 14.39 -15.58 4.36
C GLN A 111 13.73 -16.79 5.06
N LEU A 112 13.26 -16.60 6.30
CA LEU A 112 12.69 -17.64 7.17
C LEU A 112 13.67 -18.75 7.59
N SER A 113 14.94 -18.69 7.19
CA SER A 113 15.94 -19.66 7.66
C SER A 113 16.27 -19.44 9.15
N PRO A 114 16.86 -20.42 9.85
CA PRO A 114 17.34 -20.23 11.20
C PRO A 114 18.32 -19.06 11.34
N GLU A 115 19.14 -18.82 10.34
CA GLU A 115 20.10 -17.71 10.27
C GLU A 115 19.38 -16.36 10.14
N PHE A 116 18.31 -16.30 9.31
CA PHE A 116 17.46 -15.12 9.20
C PHE A 116 16.87 -14.74 10.56
N TRP A 117 16.33 -15.71 11.28
CA TRP A 117 15.75 -15.46 12.61
C TRP A 117 16.79 -15.00 13.62
N LYS A 118 18.02 -15.50 13.57
CA LYS A 118 19.12 -15.00 14.41
C LYS A 118 19.48 -13.55 14.10
N MET A 119 19.41 -13.14 12.83
CA MET A 119 19.64 -11.74 12.44
C MET A 119 18.48 -10.85 12.90
N MET A 120 17.24 -11.31 12.77
CA MET A 120 16.06 -10.60 13.28
C MET A 120 16.11 -10.41 14.80
N ASP A 121 16.39 -11.46 15.57
CA ASP A 121 16.52 -11.37 17.02
C ASP A 121 17.58 -10.37 17.44
N TYR A 122 18.72 -10.38 16.76
CA TYR A 122 19.79 -9.43 17.04
C TYR A 122 19.40 -7.99 16.68
N SER A 123 18.68 -7.82 15.57
CA SER A 123 18.17 -6.52 15.15
C SER A 123 17.18 -5.95 16.15
N PHE A 124 16.24 -6.76 16.62
CA PHE A 124 15.26 -6.36 17.62
C PHE A 124 15.92 -5.98 18.95
N GLN A 125 16.82 -6.85 19.47
CA GLN A 125 17.56 -6.58 20.69
C GLN A 125 18.34 -5.26 20.60
N LEU A 126 19.00 -5.01 19.47
CA LEU A 126 19.81 -3.81 19.31
C LEU A 126 18.94 -2.57 19.09
N ALA A 127 17.85 -2.67 18.32
CA ALA A 127 16.91 -1.56 18.11
C ALA A 127 16.25 -1.15 19.44
N ASP A 128 15.80 -2.10 20.25
CA ASP A 128 15.29 -1.87 21.59
C ASP A 128 16.34 -1.18 22.49
N SER A 129 17.57 -1.70 22.53
CA SER A 129 18.66 -1.11 23.33
C SER A 129 19.03 0.31 22.90
N LEU A 130 18.77 0.67 21.65
CA LEU A 130 19.00 1.99 21.07
C LEU A 130 17.75 2.87 21.08
N ASP A 131 16.62 2.39 21.63
CA ASP A 131 15.36 3.13 21.66
C ASP A 131 14.94 3.58 20.26
N PHE A 132 14.74 2.62 19.36
CA PHE A 132 14.19 2.79 18.02
C PHE A 132 12.80 2.23 17.93
N ASP A 133 11.91 2.95 17.28
CA ASP A 133 10.71 2.35 16.70
C ASP A 133 11.06 1.63 15.38
N MET A 134 10.44 0.47 15.16
CA MET A 134 10.64 -0.29 13.94
C MET A 134 9.34 -0.50 13.18
N GLY A 135 9.35 -0.15 11.90
CA GLY A 135 8.36 -0.60 10.93
C GLY A 135 8.95 -1.70 10.06
N ILE A 136 8.15 -2.69 9.70
CA ILE A 136 8.61 -3.79 8.85
C ILE A 136 7.75 -3.87 7.59
N HIS A 137 8.40 -3.75 6.44
CA HIS A 137 7.83 -4.12 5.14
C HIS A 137 8.35 -5.50 4.77
N VAL A 138 7.58 -6.49 5.09
CA VAL A 138 7.96 -7.87 4.76
C VAL A 138 6.75 -8.60 4.27
N LEU A 139 6.80 -8.98 3.03
CA LEU A 139 5.92 -9.99 2.48
C LEU A 139 6.80 -11.16 2.02
N PRO A 140 7.24 -12.03 2.92
CA PRO A 140 7.80 -13.30 2.47
C PRO A 140 6.68 -14.06 1.81
N GLY A 141 7.00 -14.82 0.77
CA GLY A 141 6.06 -15.78 0.24
C GLY A 141 5.53 -16.66 1.37
N ASN A 142 4.26 -16.98 1.34
CA ASN A 142 3.67 -17.85 2.33
C ASN A 142 4.19 -19.29 2.10
N PRO A 143 4.92 -19.90 3.03
CA PRO A 143 5.51 -21.22 2.81
C PRO A 143 4.50 -22.36 2.69
N VAL A 144 3.21 -22.12 2.90
CA VAL A 144 2.18 -23.16 3.05
C VAL A 144 0.94 -22.91 2.22
N VAL A 145 0.97 -22.05 1.19
CA VAL A 145 -0.21 -21.79 0.36
C VAL A 145 -0.32 -22.81 -0.74
N LEU A 146 -1.43 -23.55 -0.75
CA LEU A 146 -1.83 -24.36 -1.87
C LEU A 146 -2.29 -23.48 -3.04
N PRO A 147 -2.18 -23.92 -4.30
CA PRO A 147 -2.68 -23.15 -5.43
C PRO A 147 -4.14 -22.71 -5.31
N ALA A 148 -4.98 -23.52 -4.65
CA ALA A 148 -6.39 -23.20 -4.39
C ALA A 148 -6.61 -22.07 -3.37
N GLU A 149 -5.63 -21.84 -2.50
CA GLU A 149 -5.68 -20.80 -1.45
C GLU A 149 -4.92 -19.52 -1.85
N SER A 150 -4.32 -19.55 -3.05
CA SER A 150 -3.54 -18.44 -3.57
C SER A 150 -4.41 -17.42 -4.30
N MET A 151 -3.84 -16.28 -4.60
CA MET A 151 -4.44 -15.29 -5.51
C MET A 151 -4.83 -15.96 -6.82
N GLN A 152 -6.08 -15.74 -7.27
CA GLN A 152 -6.63 -16.33 -8.47
C GLN A 152 -6.80 -15.28 -9.58
N LYS A 153 -6.64 -15.74 -10.82
CA LYS A 153 -6.98 -14.97 -12.03
C LYS A 153 -7.89 -15.73 -12.94
N VAL A 154 -8.78 -15.04 -13.62
CA VAL A 154 -9.59 -15.60 -14.71
C VAL A 154 -8.68 -15.84 -15.90
N VAL A 155 -8.84 -16.99 -16.51
CA VAL A 155 -8.14 -17.41 -17.72
C VAL A 155 -9.13 -18.03 -18.70
N TRP A 156 -8.82 -17.99 -20.01
CA TRP A 156 -9.72 -18.51 -21.02
C TRP A 156 -8.98 -19.06 -22.24
N THR A 157 -9.67 -19.97 -22.94
CA THR A 157 -9.32 -20.41 -24.30
C THR A 157 -10.51 -20.27 -25.21
N ASP A 158 -10.29 -20.17 -26.50
CA ASP A 158 -11.37 -20.09 -27.46
C ASP A 158 -11.10 -20.91 -28.73
N THR A 159 -12.20 -21.30 -29.40
CA THR A 159 -12.17 -22.05 -30.65
C THR A 159 -13.28 -21.57 -31.57
N ILE A 160 -13.00 -21.43 -32.86
CA ILE A 160 -13.97 -21.00 -33.85
C ILE A 160 -14.62 -22.21 -34.51
N VAL A 161 -15.94 -22.23 -34.49
CA VAL A 161 -16.73 -23.30 -35.12
C VAL A 161 -17.84 -22.74 -36.02
N LYS A 162 -18.27 -23.54 -37.00
CA LYS A 162 -19.45 -23.23 -37.81
C LYS A 162 -20.67 -23.92 -37.23
N GLY A 163 -21.73 -23.15 -37.01
CA GLY A 163 -23.03 -23.66 -36.58
C GLY A 163 -23.68 -24.57 -37.62
N GLY A 164 -24.69 -25.30 -37.18
CA GLY A 164 -25.36 -26.33 -37.98
C GLY A 164 -24.65 -27.68 -37.98
N LYS A 165 -23.44 -27.77 -37.47
CA LYS A 165 -22.70 -28.99 -37.24
C LYS A 165 -22.80 -29.45 -35.79
N LYS A 166 -22.58 -30.75 -35.54
CA LYS A 166 -22.51 -31.30 -34.18
C LYS A 166 -21.33 -30.70 -33.43
N ILE A 167 -21.53 -30.28 -32.19
CA ILE A 167 -20.51 -29.74 -31.25
C ILE A 167 -20.28 -30.67 -30.06
N GLU A 168 -21.17 -31.63 -29.81
CA GLU A 168 -21.05 -32.61 -28.74
C GLU A 168 -19.80 -33.47 -28.92
N GLY A 169 -19.03 -33.63 -27.85
CA GLY A 169 -17.73 -34.32 -27.89
C GLY A 169 -16.58 -33.49 -28.47
N LEU A 170 -16.79 -32.19 -28.75
CA LEU A 170 -15.71 -31.29 -29.14
C LEU A 170 -14.83 -31.00 -27.94
N GLN A 171 -13.54 -31.34 -28.05
CA GLN A 171 -12.54 -31.01 -27.04
C GLN A 171 -12.24 -29.51 -27.04
N MET A 172 -12.32 -28.89 -25.87
CA MET A 172 -11.80 -27.54 -25.63
C MET A 172 -10.60 -27.65 -24.70
N TRP A 173 -9.49 -27.07 -25.14
CA TRP A 173 -8.26 -27.09 -24.35
C TRP A 173 -8.48 -26.36 -23.01
N GLN A 174 -7.83 -26.90 -21.96
CA GLN A 174 -7.71 -26.24 -20.69
C GLN A 174 -6.94 -24.93 -20.90
N PRO A 175 -7.41 -23.79 -20.35
CA PRO A 175 -6.63 -22.58 -20.32
C PRO A 175 -5.32 -22.75 -19.55
N GLU A 176 -4.62 -21.63 -19.34
CA GLU A 176 -3.45 -21.59 -18.47
C GLU A 176 -3.76 -22.23 -17.11
N SER A 177 -2.81 -22.98 -16.58
CA SER A 177 -2.91 -23.63 -15.26
C SER A 177 -1.62 -23.50 -14.48
N TYR A 178 -1.68 -23.52 -13.15
CA TYR A 178 -0.52 -23.46 -12.28
C TYR A 178 -0.05 -24.85 -11.90
N LYS A 179 1.21 -25.21 -12.23
CA LYS A 179 1.79 -26.52 -11.93
C LYS A 179 3.26 -26.37 -11.57
N ASP A 180 3.69 -27.06 -10.51
CA ASP A 180 5.11 -27.16 -10.10
C ASP A 180 5.85 -25.81 -10.05
N GLY A 181 5.22 -24.80 -9.42
CA GLY A 181 5.79 -23.46 -9.26
C GLY A 181 5.73 -22.57 -10.50
N LYS A 182 5.06 -22.99 -11.58
CA LYS A 182 4.98 -22.22 -12.84
C LYS A 182 3.60 -22.24 -13.44
N LEU A 183 3.26 -21.17 -14.14
CA LEU A 183 2.11 -21.14 -15.02
C LEU A 183 2.42 -21.92 -16.29
N GLN A 184 1.49 -22.81 -16.66
CA GLN A 184 1.57 -23.63 -17.87
C GLN A 184 0.68 -23.01 -18.94
N SER A 185 1.14 -23.04 -20.17
CA SER A 185 0.35 -22.60 -21.33
C SER A 185 -0.90 -23.45 -21.52
N ALA A 186 -1.86 -22.92 -22.26
CA ALA A 186 -3.08 -23.64 -22.65
C ALA A 186 -2.75 -25.01 -23.31
N GLY A 187 -3.50 -26.03 -22.94
CA GLY A 187 -3.33 -27.39 -23.41
C GLY A 187 -2.48 -28.30 -22.52
N ASN A 188 -1.74 -27.74 -21.55
CA ASN A 188 -1.00 -28.55 -20.58
C ASN A 188 -1.93 -28.95 -19.42
N GLU A 189 -2.25 -30.24 -19.36
CA GLU A 189 -3.11 -30.82 -18.34
C GLU A 189 -2.37 -31.08 -17.02
N GLY A 190 -3.15 -31.15 -15.92
CA GLY A 190 -2.66 -31.59 -14.62
C GLY A 190 -2.16 -30.48 -13.69
N GLY A 191 -2.30 -29.20 -14.07
CA GLY A 191 -2.12 -28.07 -13.16
C GLY A 191 -3.42 -27.67 -12.46
N TYR A 192 -3.30 -26.80 -11.42
CA TYR A 192 -4.46 -26.22 -10.77
C TYR A 192 -5.22 -25.29 -11.73
N TYR A 193 -6.46 -25.67 -11.98
CA TYR A 193 -7.41 -24.97 -12.82
C TYR A 193 -8.83 -25.41 -12.46
N GLN A 194 -9.79 -24.49 -12.47
CA GLN A 194 -11.21 -24.78 -12.30
C GLN A 194 -12.04 -24.07 -13.35
N ASP A 195 -12.95 -24.79 -14.00
CA ASP A 195 -13.92 -24.20 -14.92
C ASP A 195 -14.92 -23.29 -14.15
N ILE A 196 -15.19 -22.11 -14.69
CA ILE A 196 -16.26 -21.21 -14.23
C ILE A 196 -17.47 -21.37 -15.14
N ALA A 197 -17.30 -21.13 -16.44
CA ALA A 197 -18.35 -21.21 -17.44
C ALA A 197 -17.77 -21.33 -18.85
N ALA A 198 -18.60 -21.81 -19.77
CA ALA A 198 -18.27 -21.78 -21.18
C ALA A 198 -19.44 -21.23 -22.01
N PHE A 199 -19.10 -20.57 -23.12
CA PHE A 199 -20.06 -19.86 -23.95
C PHE A 199 -19.82 -20.14 -25.43
N ALA A 200 -20.88 -20.13 -26.24
CA ALA A 200 -20.80 -19.97 -27.68
C ALA A 200 -21.25 -18.55 -28.01
N ILE A 201 -20.37 -17.76 -28.60
CA ILE A 201 -20.60 -16.36 -28.93
C ILE A 201 -20.62 -16.19 -30.45
N ARG A 202 -21.75 -15.76 -30.98
CA ARG A 202 -21.90 -15.53 -32.42
C ARG A 202 -21.20 -14.25 -32.84
N PHE A 203 -20.49 -14.30 -33.96
CA PHE A 203 -19.83 -13.11 -34.50
C PHE A 203 -19.90 -13.04 -36.03
N LYS A 204 -19.73 -11.82 -36.56
CA LYS A 204 -19.61 -11.56 -38.00
C LYS A 204 -18.14 -11.59 -38.36
N GLY A 205 -17.76 -12.38 -39.32
CA GLY A 205 -16.38 -12.49 -39.79
C GLY A 205 -15.99 -13.91 -40.19
N LYS A 206 -14.90 -14.07 -40.92
CA LYS A 206 -14.42 -15.38 -41.42
C LYS A 206 -13.23 -15.90 -40.63
N THR A 207 -12.39 -15.04 -40.08
CA THR A 207 -11.07 -15.39 -39.49
C THR A 207 -11.00 -15.27 -37.97
N GLY A 208 -11.95 -14.57 -37.36
CA GLY A 208 -12.04 -14.41 -35.92
C GLY A 208 -12.87 -13.20 -35.51
N PRO A 209 -13.30 -13.13 -34.26
CA PRO A 209 -14.02 -11.98 -33.74
C PRO A 209 -13.10 -10.77 -33.59
N ALA A 210 -13.63 -9.57 -33.86
CA ALA A 210 -12.88 -8.32 -33.78
C ALA A 210 -12.31 -8.05 -32.37
N TRP A 211 -13.06 -8.43 -31.32
CA TRP A 211 -12.64 -8.23 -29.91
C TRP A 211 -11.39 -9.01 -29.49
N ARG A 212 -10.99 -10.07 -30.21
CA ARG A 212 -9.81 -10.89 -29.88
C ARG A 212 -8.50 -10.08 -29.91
N ASN A 213 -8.44 -9.05 -30.75
CA ASN A 213 -7.26 -8.20 -30.95
C ASN A 213 -7.49 -6.75 -30.47
N ALA A 214 -8.56 -6.51 -29.75
CA ALA A 214 -8.99 -5.17 -29.43
C ALA A 214 -8.42 -4.66 -28.12
N THR A 215 -7.32 -3.95 -28.20
CA THR A 215 -6.83 -3.05 -27.14
C THR A 215 -7.52 -1.68 -27.16
N ASP A 216 -8.44 -1.41 -28.12
CA ASP A 216 -8.96 -0.08 -28.42
C ASP A 216 -10.49 0.04 -28.37
N SER A 217 -10.95 1.29 -28.14
CA SER A 217 -12.36 1.69 -28.18
C SER A 217 -13.07 1.36 -29.51
N ALA A 218 -12.32 1.24 -30.61
CA ALA A 218 -12.86 0.86 -31.93
C ALA A 218 -13.46 -0.56 -31.95
N ALA A 219 -12.92 -1.49 -31.16
CA ALA A 219 -13.47 -2.84 -31.06
C ALA A 219 -14.75 -2.94 -30.23
N ARG A 220 -15.01 -1.93 -29.41
CA ARG A 220 -16.26 -1.81 -28.64
C ARG A 220 -17.45 -1.40 -29.51
N SER A 221 -17.21 -0.99 -30.75
CA SER A 221 -18.25 -0.53 -31.68
C SER A 221 -19.16 -1.67 -32.21
N GLU A 222 -18.69 -2.93 -32.17
CA GLU A 222 -19.49 -4.09 -32.56
C GLU A 222 -19.95 -4.88 -31.34
N ALA A 223 -20.91 -4.33 -30.61
CA ALA A 223 -21.51 -4.99 -29.45
C ALA A 223 -22.22 -6.31 -29.84
N VAL A 224 -21.99 -7.34 -29.05
CA VAL A 224 -22.61 -8.65 -29.20
C VAL A 224 -23.90 -8.67 -28.38
N PRO A 225 -25.11 -8.83 -29.00
CA PRO A 225 -26.34 -8.94 -28.24
C PRO A 225 -26.36 -10.25 -27.43
N MET A 226 -26.99 -10.23 -26.26
CA MET A 226 -27.07 -11.42 -25.38
C MET A 226 -27.79 -12.61 -26.04
N THR A 227 -28.64 -12.37 -27.04
CA THR A 227 -29.25 -13.43 -27.86
C THR A 227 -28.26 -14.23 -28.70
N ASP A 228 -27.09 -13.64 -28.95
CA ASP A 228 -25.98 -14.28 -29.67
C ASP A 228 -24.92 -14.91 -28.71
N VAL A 229 -25.23 -15.00 -27.41
CA VAL A 229 -24.43 -15.66 -26.39
C VAL A 229 -25.19 -16.85 -25.81
N LEU A 230 -24.70 -18.05 -26.07
CA LEU A 230 -25.33 -19.28 -25.60
C LEU A 230 -24.42 -19.97 -24.57
N PRO A 231 -24.91 -20.26 -23.34
CA PRO A 231 -24.16 -21.05 -22.39
C PRO A 231 -23.87 -22.46 -22.94
N LEU A 232 -22.68 -22.97 -22.72
CA LEU A 232 -22.27 -24.33 -23.06
C LEU A 232 -22.29 -25.21 -21.82
N LYS A 233 -22.77 -26.44 -21.96
CA LYS A 233 -22.52 -27.50 -20.98
C LYS A 233 -21.19 -28.16 -21.29
N MET A 234 -20.31 -28.22 -20.27
CA MET A 234 -18.98 -28.84 -20.37
C MET A 234 -18.89 -29.99 -19.37
N GLU A 235 -18.18 -31.09 -19.77
CA GLU A 235 -17.80 -32.19 -18.88
C GLU A 235 -16.40 -32.68 -19.29
N GLY A 236 -15.44 -32.75 -18.35
CA GLY A 236 -14.08 -33.21 -18.62
C GLY A 236 -13.36 -32.45 -19.75
N GLY A 237 -13.62 -31.16 -19.93
CA GLY A 237 -13.06 -30.36 -21.02
C GLY A 237 -13.76 -30.55 -22.38
N MET A 238 -14.79 -31.36 -22.45
CA MET A 238 -15.55 -31.59 -23.67
C MET A 238 -16.87 -30.84 -23.66
N VAL A 239 -17.26 -30.27 -24.80
CA VAL A 239 -18.56 -29.64 -25.00
C VAL A 239 -19.61 -30.74 -25.13
N MET A 240 -20.59 -30.75 -24.25
CA MET A 240 -21.74 -31.65 -24.29
C MET A 240 -22.90 -31.09 -25.13
N GLY A 241 -22.95 -29.78 -25.28
CA GLY A 241 -23.95 -29.07 -26.06
C GLY A 241 -24.08 -27.62 -25.65
N ALA A 242 -24.96 -26.89 -26.32
CA ALA A 242 -25.30 -25.50 -26.00
C ALA A 242 -26.74 -25.39 -25.49
N MET A 243 -26.98 -24.50 -24.54
CA MET A 243 -28.30 -24.15 -24.06
C MET A 243 -28.95 -23.15 -25.02
N VAL A 244 -29.93 -23.62 -25.82
CA VAL A 244 -30.68 -22.79 -26.76
C VAL A 244 -32.15 -22.73 -26.26
N ASN A 245 -32.61 -21.55 -25.89
CA ASN A 245 -33.94 -21.35 -25.29
C ASN A 245 -34.22 -22.30 -24.11
N GLY A 246 -33.22 -22.50 -23.24
CA GLY A 246 -33.34 -23.40 -22.07
C GLY A 246 -33.25 -24.90 -22.38
N ILE A 247 -33.03 -25.29 -23.63
CA ILE A 247 -32.94 -26.70 -24.06
C ILE A 247 -31.49 -27.00 -24.51
N LEU A 248 -30.89 -28.07 -23.96
CA LEU A 248 -29.59 -28.55 -24.38
C LEU A 248 -29.64 -29.12 -25.80
N GLN A 249 -28.88 -28.55 -26.71
CA GLN A 249 -28.76 -28.97 -28.09
C GLN A 249 -27.33 -29.29 -28.44
N ASN A 250 -27.10 -30.38 -29.19
CA ASN A 250 -25.77 -30.81 -29.67
C ASN A 250 -25.30 -30.05 -30.93
N LYS A 251 -26.03 -29.05 -31.37
CA LYS A 251 -25.74 -28.21 -32.55
C LYS A 251 -26.02 -26.75 -32.24
N LEU A 252 -25.17 -25.86 -32.73
CA LEU A 252 -25.42 -24.43 -32.71
C LEU A 252 -26.33 -24.01 -33.90
N PRO A 253 -27.12 -22.95 -33.77
CA PRO A 253 -27.75 -22.32 -34.91
C PRO A 253 -26.78 -21.98 -36.03
N LYS A 254 -27.27 -21.85 -37.29
CA LYS A 254 -26.40 -21.48 -38.43
C LYS A 254 -25.66 -20.15 -38.14
N GLY A 255 -24.38 -20.09 -38.50
CA GLY A 255 -23.52 -18.91 -38.29
C GLY A 255 -22.11 -19.30 -37.93
N THR A 256 -21.27 -18.30 -37.64
CA THR A 256 -19.90 -18.50 -37.10
C THR A 256 -19.93 -18.20 -35.60
N TRP A 257 -19.33 -19.07 -34.84
CA TRP A 257 -19.36 -19.03 -33.38
C TRP A 257 -17.95 -19.14 -32.82
N CYS A 258 -17.66 -18.32 -31.83
CA CYS A 258 -16.50 -18.46 -30.96
C CYS A 258 -16.95 -19.23 -29.72
N LEU A 259 -16.42 -20.41 -29.51
CA LEU A 259 -16.59 -21.15 -28.26
C LEU A 259 -15.53 -20.66 -27.29
N LEU A 260 -15.96 -20.13 -26.16
CA LEU A 260 -15.11 -19.54 -25.12
C LEU A 260 -15.24 -20.39 -23.85
N ARG A 261 -14.13 -21.01 -23.41
CA ARG A 261 -14.03 -21.73 -22.13
C ARG A 261 -13.31 -20.83 -21.14
N MET A 262 -13.95 -20.55 -20.03
CA MET A 262 -13.42 -19.66 -18.99
C MET A 262 -13.34 -20.40 -17.66
N GLY A 263 -12.23 -20.16 -16.97
CA GLY A 263 -12.01 -20.71 -15.65
C GLY A 263 -11.03 -19.83 -14.88
N HIS A 264 -10.51 -20.33 -13.78
CA HIS A 264 -9.53 -19.64 -12.99
C HIS A 264 -8.38 -20.53 -12.57
N THR A 265 -7.24 -19.92 -12.34
CA THR A 265 -6.04 -20.55 -11.82
C THR A 265 -5.30 -19.60 -10.88
N SER A 266 -4.31 -20.12 -10.16
CA SER A 266 -3.40 -19.26 -9.41
C SER A 266 -2.73 -18.23 -10.31
N THR A 267 -2.52 -17.01 -9.81
CA THR A 267 -1.70 -16.01 -10.51
C THR A 267 -0.26 -16.45 -10.64
N GLY A 268 0.18 -17.43 -9.84
CA GLY A 268 1.57 -17.85 -9.74
C GLY A 268 2.48 -16.82 -9.06
N GLN A 269 1.92 -15.73 -8.57
CA GLN A 269 2.69 -14.67 -7.94
C GLN A 269 3.24 -15.14 -6.60
N THR A 270 4.52 -14.85 -6.39
CA THR A 270 5.24 -15.12 -5.15
C THR A 270 5.84 -13.82 -4.67
N HIS A 271 5.81 -13.57 -3.37
CA HIS A 271 6.60 -12.55 -2.72
C HIS A 271 7.79 -13.22 -2.02
N ALA A 272 8.97 -12.94 -2.50
CA ALA A 272 10.18 -13.37 -1.83
C ALA A 272 11.28 -12.36 -2.07
N ALA A 273 11.81 -11.83 -1.00
CA ALA A 273 12.92 -10.90 -1.04
C ALA A 273 14.19 -11.54 -1.62
N ASP A 274 14.36 -12.86 -1.46
CA ASP A 274 15.53 -13.62 -1.97
C ASP A 274 15.28 -14.35 -3.30
N GLY A 275 14.07 -14.22 -3.87
CA GLY A 275 13.60 -14.86 -5.12
C GLY A 275 13.63 -16.37 -5.15
N LYS A 276 13.88 -16.99 -4.03
CA LYS A 276 13.66 -18.43 -3.83
C LYS A 276 12.26 -18.67 -3.27
N GLY A 277 11.32 -17.78 -3.69
CA GLY A 277 9.94 -17.65 -3.26
C GLY A 277 9.34 -18.93 -2.76
N MET A 278 9.19 -18.98 -1.48
CA MET A 278 8.65 -20.11 -0.76
C MET A 278 7.15 -19.89 -0.61
N GLY A 279 6.42 -20.08 -1.69
CA GLY A 279 4.97 -20.04 -1.64
C GLY A 279 4.32 -18.93 -2.45
N LEU A 280 3.03 -19.09 -2.63
CA LEU A 280 2.18 -18.23 -3.44
C LEU A 280 1.58 -17.12 -2.60
N GLU A 281 1.30 -15.98 -3.22
CA GLU A 281 0.48 -14.93 -2.61
C GLU A 281 -0.91 -15.47 -2.25
N VAL A 282 -1.38 -15.13 -1.05
CA VAL A 282 -2.67 -15.60 -0.52
C VAL A 282 -3.85 -14.99 -1.26
N ASP A 283 -4.96 -15.71 -1.32
CA ASP A 283 -6.25 -15.15 -1.75
C ASP A 283 -6.69 -14.01 -0.81
N ARG A 284 -6.61 -12.79 -1.30
CA ARG A 284 -6.96 -11.58 -0.55
C ARG A 284 -8.46 -11.38 -0.37
N PHE A 285 -9.29 -12.18 -1.05
CA PHE A 285 -10.74 -12.18 -0.84
C PHE A 285 -11.17 -13.16 0.27
N SER A 286 -10.23 -13.90 0.83
CA SER A 286 -10.46 -14.90 1.88
C SER A 286 -9.86 -14.46 3.21
N PRO A 287 -10.67 -14.02 4.21
CA PRO A 287 -10.17 -13.73 5.56
C PRO A 287 -9.41 -14.89 6.21
N ALA A 288 -9.80 -16.15 5.89
CA ALA A 288 -9.11 -17.34 6.39
C ALA A 288 -7.68 -17.47 5.82
N ALA A 289 -7.50 -17.17 4.52
CA ALA A 289 -6.18 -17.17 3.89
C ALA A 289 -5.31 -16.03 4.43
N VAL A 290 -5.89 -14.84 4.66
CA VAL A 290 -5.21 -13.70 5.28
C VAL A 290 -4.77 -14.04 6.71
N LYS A 291 -5.64 -14.69 7.50
CA LYS A 291 -5.27 -15.16 8.84
C LYS A 291 -4.13 -16.18 8.80
N LYS A 292 -4.16 -17.12 7.85
CA LYS A 292 -3.09 -18.11 7.67
C LYS A 292 -1.75 -17.44 7.34
N LEU A 293 -1.76 -16.40 6.51
CA LEU A 293 -0.57 -15.58 6.23
C LEU A 293 -0.06 -14.92 7.51
N PHE A 294 -0.94 -14.27 8.26
CA PHE A 294 -0.59 -13.58 9.49
C PHE A 294 0.02 -14.56 10.53
N ASP A 295 -0.66 -15.67 10.78
CA ASP A 295 -0.22 -16.69 11.74
C ASP A 295 1.10 -17.38 11.32
N SER A 296 1.38 -17.47 10.03
CA SER A 296 2.58 -18.14 9.52
C SER A 296 3.84 -17.28 9.59
N TRP A 297 3.68 -15.96 9.52
CA TRP A 297 4.81 -15.04 9.42
C TRP A 297 4.78 -13.92 10.46
N TYR A 298 3.72 -13.11 10.48
CA TYR A 298 3.69 -11.90 11.29
C TYR A 298 3.57 -12.19 12.78
N ALA A 299 2.68 -13.10 13.17
CA ALA A 299 2.56 -13.47 14.57
C ALA A 299 3.86 -14.09 15.14
N PRO A 300 4.55 -15.02 14.47
CA PRO A 300 5.86 -15.48 14.92
C PRO A 300 6.92 -14.39 14.98
N LEU A 301 6.90 -13.41 14.05
CA LEU A 301 7.81 -12.28 14.08
C LEU A 301 7.59 -11.41 15.33
N LEU A 302 6.36 -11.01 15.57
CA LEU A 302 5.99 -10.12 16.66
C LEU A 302 6.16 -10.77 18.05
N ASN A 303 6.04 -12.09 18.13
CA ASN A 303 6.22 -12.86 19.38
C ASN A 303 7.69 -13.24 19.66
N ARG A 304 8.65 -12.70 18.92
CA ARG A 304 10.07 -12.92 19.19
C ARG A 304 10.54 -12.09 20.40
N PRO A 305 11.68 -12.48 21.05
CA PRO A 305 12.31 -11.62 22.05
C PRO A 305 12.54 -10.21 21.50
N HIS A 306 12.15 -9.18 22.24
CA HIS A 306 12.16 -7.77 21.83
C HIS A 306 11.31 -7.46 20.58
N GLY A 307 10.30 -8.30 20.28
CA GLY A 307 9.38 -8.07 19.14
C GLY A 307 8.48 -6.85 19.33
N ASP A 308 8.33 -6.37 20.56
CA ASP A 308 7.62 -5.15 20.93
C ASP A 308 8.27 -3.86 20.39
N VAL A 309 9.50 -3.92 19.92
CA VAL A 309 10.14 -2.82 19.16
C VAL A 309 9.44 -2.56 17.82
N VAL A 310 8.65 -3.52 17.33
CA VAL A 310 7.91 -3.39 16.07
C VAL A 310 6.61 -2.66 16.33
N SER A 311 6.57 -1.37 15.96
CA SER A 311 5.38 -0.51 16.09
C SER A 311 4.47 -0.58 14.86
N TYR A 312 5.04 -0.89 13.67
CA TYR A 312 4.33 -0.81 12.40
C TYR A 312 4.60 -2.02 11.50
N LEU A 313 3.53 -2.51 10.85
CA LEU A 313 3.62 -3.38 9.68
C LEU A 313 3.26 -2.58 8.43
N TYR A 314 4.11 -2.57 7.42
CA TYR A 314 3.85 -1.88 6.17
C TYR A 314 3.49 -2.87 5.06
N ILE A 315 2.36 -2.63 4.40
CA ILE A 315 1.90 -3.37 3.23
C ILE A 315 1.76 -2.39 2.08
N ASP A 316 2.64 -2.48 1.07
CA ASP A 316 2.53 -1.61 -0.11
C ASP A 316 1.31 -2.01 -0.96
N PRO A 317 0.31 -1.16 -1.11
CA PRO A 317 -0.87 -1.47 -1.91
C PRO A 317 -0.54 -1.61 -3.41
N ARG A 318 0.58 -1.07 -3.89
CA ARG A 318 1.02 -1.24 -5.29
C ARG A 318 1.48 -2.66 -5.61
N GLU A 319 1.81 -3.44 -4.60
CA GLU A 319 2.21 -4.86 -4.72
C GLU A 319 1.02 -5.83 -4.71
N TRP A 320 -0.21 -5.34 -4.91
CA TRP A 320 -1.44 -6.14 -4.76
C TRP A 320 -1.62 -7.25 -5.81
N GLY A 321 -0.80 -7.26 -6.83
CA GLY A 321 -0.86 -8.28 -7.85
C GLY A 321 -2.10 -8.19 -8.76
N SER A 322 -2.31 -9.24 -9.55
CA SER A 322 -3.35 -9.30 -10.60
C SER A 322 -4.56 -10.15 -10.20
N GLN A 323 -4.88 -10.27 -8.90
CA GLN A 323 -6.05 -11.03 -8.47
C GLN A 323 -7.33 -10.41 -9.01
N ASN A 324 -8.10 -11.20 -9.77
CA ASN A 324 -9.39 -10.81 -10.29
C ASN A 324 -10.45 -11.89 -10.15
N TRP A 325 -10.15 -12.94 -9.41
CA TRP A 325 -11.06 -14.01 -9.04
C TRP A 325 -10.70 -14.59 -7.67
N GLY A 326 -11.64 -15.28 -7.05
CA GLY A 326 -11.45 -15.94 -5.75
C GLY A 326 -12.70 -16.71 -5.36
N TYR A 327 -12.61 -17.43 -4.26
CA TYR A 327 -13.74 -18.13 -3.68
C TYR A 327 -14.90 -17.16 -3.40
N GLN A 328 -16.12 -17.49 -3.86
CA GLN A 328 -17.32 -16.66 -3.74
C GLN A 328 -17.29 -15.31 -4.47
N PHE A 329 -16.38 -15.07 -5.42
CA PHE A 329 -16.32 -13.79 -6.11
C PHE A 329 -17.61 -13.46 -6.87
N ALA A 330 -18.22 -14.44 -7.53
CA ALA A 330 -19.46 -14.25 -8.28
C ALA A 330 -20.64 -13.90 -7.35
N GLU A 331 -20.72 -14.53 -6.19
CA GLU A 331 -21.75 -14.26 -5.17
C GLU A 331 -21.57 -12.88 -4.54
N GLU A 332 -20.36 -12.52 -4.20
CA GLU A 332 -20.02 -11.20 -3.67
C GLU A 332 -20.29 -10.10 -4.70
N PHE A 333 -19.95 -10.33 -5.97
CA PHE A 333 -20.30 -9.42 -7.06
C PHE A 333 -21.81 -9.21 -7.15
N LYS A 334 -22.57 -10.32 -7.19
CA LYS A 334 -24.02 -10.25 -7.26
C LYS A 334 -24.65 -9.50 -6.09
N ALA A 335 -24.16 -9.75 -4.88
CA ALA A 335 -24.63 -9.07 -3.68
C ALA A 335 -24.38 -7.56 -3.72
N ARG A 336 -23.25 -7.13 -4.28
CA ARG A 336 -22.83 -5.73 -4.33
C ARG A 336 -23.38 -4.97 -5.53
N ARG A 337 -23.47 -5.61 -6.69
CA ARG A 337 -23.85 -4.98 -7.97
C ARG A 337 -25.32 -5.21 -8.34
N GLY A 338 -26.00 -6.15 -7.69
CA GLY A 338 -27.41 -6.43 -7.90
C GLY A 338 -27.73 -7.27 -9.15
N TYR A 339 -26.72 -7.81 -9.83
CA TYR A 339 -26.88 -8.69 -10.98
C TYR A 339 -25.81 -9.78 -11.02
N ASP A 340 -26.12 -10.87 -11.76
CA ASP A 340 -25.23 -12.02 -11.88
C ASP A 340 -24.07 -11.73 -12.84
N LEU A 341 -22.83 -11.99 -12.41
CA LEU A 341 -21.63 -11.81 -13.24
C LEU A 341 -21.50 -12.91 -14.30
N ILE A 342 -21.96 -14.14 -14.02
CA ILE A 342 -21.67 -15.29 -14.90
C ILE A 342 -22.10 -15.07 -16.35
N PRO A 343 -23.33 -14.54 -16.65
CA PRO A 343 -23.70 -14.23 -18.04
C PRO A 343 -22.81 -13.18 -18.71
N TYR A 344 -22.17 -12.30 -17.93
CA TYR A 344 -21.29 -11.24 -18.39
C TYR A 344 -19.79 -11.58 -18.30
N LEU A 345 -19.46 -12.79 -17.84
CA LEU A 345 -18.06 -13.24 -17.70
C LEU A 345 -17.21 -13.04 -18.98
N PRO A 346 -17.78 -13.22 -20.23
CA PRO A 346 -17.04 -12.94 -21.44
C PRO A 346 -16.48 -11.51 -21.57
N VAL A 347 -17.05 -10.52 -20.83
CA VAL A 347 -16.53 -9.15 -20.76
C VAL A 347 -15.10 -9.14 -20.21
N MET A 348 -14.77 -10.04 -19.29
CA MET A 348 -13.41 -10.17 -18.76
C MET A 348 -12.42 -10.73 -19.80
N ALA A 349 -12.90 -11.39 -20.84
CA ALA A 349 -12.13 -11.81 -22.00
C ALA A 349 -12.14 -10.78 -23.14
N GLY A 350 -12.68 -9.57 -22.91
CA GLY A 350 -12.72 -8.49 -23.87
C GLY A 350 -13.95 -8.48 -24.80
N VAL A 351 -14.93 -9.33 -24.58
CA VAL A 351 -16.14 -9.41 -25.42
C VAL A 351 -17.08 -8.24 -25.11
N PRO A 352 -17.42 -7.35 -26.06
CA PRO A 352 -18.31 -6.22 -25.83
C PRO A 352 -19.77 -6.66 -25.84
N LEU A 353 -20.30 -7.12 -24.72
CA LEU A 353 -21.68 -7.59 -24.60
C LEU A 353 -22.66 -6.42 -24.52
N GLU A 354 -23.82 -6.56 -25.16
CA GLU A 354 -24.98 -5.65 -25.22
C GLU A 354 -24.68 -4.28 -25.83
N SER A 355 -23.75 -3.55 -25.28
CA SER A 355 -23.33 -2.22 -25.73
C SER A 355 -21.95 -1.85 -25.17
N ALA A 356 -21.30 -0.86 -25.75
CA ALA A 356 -20.04 -0.31 -25.22
C ALA A 356 -20.21 0.21 -23.77
N SER A 357 -21.32 0.89 -23.51
CA SER A 357 -21.63 1.40 -22.16
C SER A 357 -21.82 0.27 -21.15
N ARG A 358 -22.49 -0.83 -21.53
CA ARG A 358 -22.67 -2.00 -20.66
C ARG A 358 -21.35 -2.72 -20.42
N TYR A 359 -20.51 -2.85 -21.45
CA TYR A 359 -19.16 -3.37 -21.32
C TYR A 359 -18.35 -2.58 -20.29
N ASP A 360 -18.31 -1.26 -20.43
CA ASP A 360 -17.59 -0.38 -19.52
C ASP A 360 -18.15 -0.44 -18.09
N GLN A 361 -19.47 -0.53 -17.96
CA GLN A 361 -20.12 -0.70 -16.66
C GLN A 361 -19.69 -2.00 -15.98
N VAL A 362 -19.76 -3.14 -16.67
CA VAL A 362 -19.37 -4.45 -16.10
C VAL A 362 -17.88 -4.45 -15.71
N GLN A 363 -17.01 -3.91 -16.55
CA GLN A 363 -15.58 -3.78 -16.25
C GLN A 363 -15.34 -2.94 -14.99
N ASN A 364 -16.07 -1.83 -14.88
CA ASN A 364 -15.97 -0.97 -13.70
C ASN A 364 -16.52 -1.66 -12.45
N ASP A 365 -17.66 -2.34 -12.56
CA ASP A 365 -18.28 -3.09 -11.45
C ASP A 365 -17.37 -4.22 -10.94
N VAL A 366 -16.66 -4.91 -11.84
CA VAL A 366 -15.64 -5.91 -11.47
C VAL A 366 -14.50 -5.24 -10.69
N ARG A 367 -13.96 -4.12 -11.19
CA ARG A 367 -12.87 -3.39 -10.50
C ARG A 367 -13.30 -2.90 -9.10
N LEU A 368 -14.47 -2.31 -9.00
CA LEU A 368 -15.01 -1.85 -7.73
C LEU A 368 -15.22 -3.02 -6.76
N THR A 369 -15.71 -4.16 -7.24
CA THR A 369 -15.90 -5.36 -6.39
C THR A 369 -14.56 -5.86 -5.86
N ILE A 370 -13.53 -5.93 -6.71
CA ILE A 370 -12.16 -6.30 -6.29
C ILE A 370 -11.67 -5.35 -5.21
N GLN A 371 -11.78 -4.05 -5.43
CA GLN A 371 -11.31 -3.03 -4.48
C GLN A 371 -12.04 -3.13 -3.13
N GLU A 372 -13.36 -3.27 -3.15
CA GLU A 372 -14.16 -3.44 -1.93
C GLU A 372 -13.78 -4.73 -1.18
N LEU A 373 -13.59 -5.84 -1.89
CA LEU A 373 -13.17 -7.11 -1.29
C LEU A 373 -11.78 -7.04 -0.67
N VAL A 374 -10.81 -6.44 -1.37
CA VAL A 374 -9.48 -6.24 -0.82
C VAL A 374 -9.55 -5.40 0.46
N ASN A 375 -10.30 -4.29 0.43
CA ASN A 375 -10.45 -3.45 1.61
C ASN A 375 -11.11 -4.19 2.78
N GLU A 376 -12.20 -4.93 2.52
CA GLU A 376 -12.97 -5.58 3.57
C GLU A 376 -12.38 -6.90 4.06
N LYS A 377 -11.86 -7.72 3.13
CA LYS A 377 -11.42 -9.08 3.47
C LYS A 377 -9.93 -9.15 3.77
N PHE A 378 -9.11 -8.33 3.11
CA PHE A 378 -7.66 -8.30 3.35
C PHE A 378 -7.30 -7.26 4.40
N PHE A 379 -7.43 -5.95 4.07
CA PHE A 379 -6.93 -4.92 4.97
C PHE A 379 -7.60 -4.92 6.34
N LYS A 380 -8.93 -4.93 6.41
CA LYS A 380 -9.62 -4.95 7.72
C LYS A 380 -9.29 -6.19 8.54
N THR A 381 -9.14 -7.36 7.88
CA THR A 381 -8.74 -8.57 8.60
C THR A 381 -7.32 -8.48 9.10
N PHE A 382 -6.40 -8.03 8.25
CA PHE A 382 -4.99 -7.89 8.60
C PHE A 382 -4.78 -6.86 9.72
N THR A 383 -5.41 -5.68 9.59
CA THR A 383 -5.36 -4.62 10.61
C THR A 383 -5.88 -5.14 11.96
N ARG A 384 -7.03 -5.79 11.98
CA ARG A 384 -7.56 -6.37 13.23
C ARG A 384 -6.60 -7.39 13.87
N LEU A 385 -5.97 -8.25 13.07
CA LEU A 385 -5.00 -9.23 13.56
C LEU A 385 -3.73 -8.57 14.12
N ALA A 386 -3.29 -7.47 13.52
CA ALA A 386 -2.14 -6.70 14.00
C ALA A 386 -2.49 -5.92 15.28
N GLU A 387 -3.67 -5.28 15.32
CA GLU A 387 -4.16 -4.60 16.52
C GLU A 387 -4.27 -5.54 17.74
N GLU A 388 -4.66 -6.81 17.51
CA GLU A 388 -4.65 -7.86 18.56
C GLU A 388 -3.23 -8.14 19.10
N GLN A 389 -2.19 -7.74 18.36
CA GLN A 389 -0.78 -7.81 18.77
C GLN A 389 -0.18 -6.44 19.15
N TYR A 390 -1.03 -5.41 19.28
CA TYR A 390 -0.63 -4.02 19.61
C TYR A 390 0.28 -3.36 18.57
N VAL A 391 0.14 -3.72 17.30
CA VAL A 391 0.92 -3.19 16.17
C VAL A 391 0.01 -2.49 15.17
N GLU A 392 0.42 -1.34 14.69
CA GLU A 392 -0.30 -0.59 13.67
C GLU A 392 0.00 -1.10 12.25
N VAL A 393 -0.98 -1.03 11.37
CA VAL A 393 -0.79 -1.36 9.95
C VAL A 393 -0.80 -0.10 9.10
N SER A 394 0.31 0.13 8.41
CA SER A 394 0.40 1.14 7.37
C SER A 394 0.19 0.47 6.01
N CYS A 395 -0.92 0.76 5.37
CA CYS A 395 -1.29 0.21 4.06
C CYS A 395 -1.38 1.28 2.96
N GLU A 396 -0.93 2.49 3.25
CA GLU A 396 -0.87 3.56 2.28
C GLU A 396 0.53 3.64 1.65
N PRO A 397 0.58 3.89 0.32
CA PRO A 397 1.86 4.14 -0.31
C PRO A 397 2.57 5.31 0.38
N ILE A 398 3.80 5.10 0.82
CA ILE A 398 4.62 6.20 1.33
C ILE A 398 4.92 7.12 0.14
N PRO A 399 4.36 8.35 0.10
CA PRO A 399 4.55 9.25 -1.02
C PRO A 399 6.01 9.65 -1.12
N ARG A 400 6.47 9.87 -2.36
CA ARG A 400 7.85 10.25 -2.65
C ARG A 400 7.94 11.75 -2.91
N THR A 401 8.99 12.39 -2.42
CA THR A 401 9.19 13.85 -2.60
C THR A 401 9.40 14.29 -4.06
N ASP A 402 9.62 13.36 -4.99
CA ASP A 402 9.68 13.63 -6.42
C ASP A 402 8.30 13.55 -7.13
N ASN A 403 7.23 13.13 -6.42
CA ASN A 403 5.87 13.08 -6.93
C ASN A 403 4.95 14.04 -6.15
N SER A 404 4.74 15.21 -6.70
CA SER A 404 3.93 16.26 -6.05
C SER A 404 2.45 15.91 -5.90
N ASP A 405 1.90 15.10 -6.80
CA ASP A 405 0.48 14.73 -6.77
C ASP A 405 0.23 13.71 -5.65
N ASP A 406 1.10 12.72 -5.48
CA ASP A 406 1.03 11.76 -4.38
C ASP A 406 1.19 12.44 -3.01
N MET A 407 2.13 13.39 -2.92
CA MET A 407 2.34 14.19 -1.71
C MET A 407 1.08 14.98 -1.34
N PHE A 408 0.47 15.63 -2.32
CA PHE A 408 -0.74 16.42 -2.10
C PHE A 408 -1.94 15.54 -1.69
N ARG A 409 -2.08 14.35 -2.30
CA ARG A 409 -3.12 13.38 -1.92
C ARG A 409 -2.91 12.86 -0.49
N ALA A 410 -1.68 12.50 -0.12
CA ALA A 410 -1.37 12.01 1.22
C ALA A 410 -1.66 13.06 2.30
N VAL A 411 -1.27 14.32 2.06
CA VAL A 411 -1.56 15.44 2.97
C VAL A 411 -3.06 15.67 3.08
N SER A 412 -3.78 15.76 1.95
CA SER A 412 -5.23 15.96 1.96
C SER A 412 -5.95 14.83 2.71
N ARG A 413 -5.54 13.58 2.50
CA ARG A 413 -6.09 12.43 3.18
C ARG A 413 -5.87 12.51 4.70
N SER A 414 -4.66 12.86 5.12
CA SER A 414 -4.35 12.97 6.55
C SER A 414 -5.21 14.02 7.24
N HIS A 415 -5.49 15.14 6.57
CA HIS A 415 -6.39 16.16 7.08
C HIS A 415 -7.83 15.65 7.20
N ILE A 416 -8.29 14.88 6.21
CA ILE A 416 -9.65 14.32 6.16
C ILE A 416 -9.87 13.31 7.27
N TYR A 417 -8.94 12.39 7.44
CA TYR A 417 -9.07 11.25 8.37
C TYR A 417 -8.38 11.49 9.71
N ASN A 418 -7.81 12.67 9.92
CA ASN A 418 -7.05 13.05 11.13
C ASN A 418 -5.89 12.08 11.40
N GLU A 419 -5.19 11.68 10.33
CA GLU A 419 -4.02 10.81 10.41
C GLU A 419 -2.78 11.64 10.70
N ASN A 420 -2.04 11.28 11.74
CA ASN A 420 -0.79 11.93 12.12
C ASN A 420 0.17 10.87 12.67
N PRO A 421 1.41 10.79 12.20
CA PRO A 421 2.10 11.71 11.29
C PRO A 421 1.86 11.46 9.80
N VAL A 422 2.04 12.50 8.98
CA VAL A 422 2.04 12.43 7.52
C VAL A 422 3.44 12.13 7.03
N GLN A 423 3.68 10.91 6.57
CA GLN A 423 5.00 10.43 6.18
C GLN A 423 5.32 10.72 4.71
N ALA A 424 6.61 10.93 4.41
CA ALA A 424 7.09 10.98 3.03
C ALA A 424 8.54 10.49 2.89
N ALA A 425 8.78 9.69 1.83
CA ALA A 425 10.12 9.25 1.45
C ALA A 425 10.88 10.36 0.73
N VAL A 426 12.04 10.72 1.24
CA VAL A 426 12.93 11.69 0.59
C VAL A 426 13.65 11.03 -0.56
N CYS A 427 13.36 11.49 -1.79
CA CYS A 427 14.01 11.01 -3.00
C CYS A 427 15.13 11.96 -3.42
N THR A 428 16.29 11.41 -3.67
CA THR A 428 17.52 12.15 -4.01
C THR A 428 17.91 12.04 -5.49
N GLY A 429 16.99 11.58 -6.33
CA GLY A 429 17.17 11.37 -7.78
C GLY A 429 17.38 9.91 -8.18
N ASN A 430 17.49 9.65 -9.48
CA ASN A 430 17.50 8.31 -10.09
C ASN A 430 18.74 7.45 -9.77
N SER A 431 19.75 7.97 -9.06
CA SER A 431 21.01 7.26 -8.82
C SER A 431 21.05 6.44 -7.53
N GLY A 432 19.99 6.46 -6.71
CA GLY A 432 19.95 5.68 -5.46
C GLY A 432 21.01 6.05 -4.41
N ALA A 433 22.02 6.80 -4.78
CA ALA A 433 23.07 7.25 -3.90
C ALA A 433 22.99 8.77 -3.70
N TRP A 434 22.92 9.20 -2.45
CA TRP A 434 22.93 10.61 -2.13
C TRP A 434 24.37 11.16 -2.15
N ASN A 435 24.69 11.90 -3.23
CA ASN A 435 26.02 12.50 -3.42
C ASN A 435 26.07 13.98 -3.00
N GLY A 436 24.98 14.53 -2.42
CA GLY A 436 24.86 15.94 -2.07
C GLY A 436 25.02 16.23 -0.57
N SER A 437 25.28 17.49 -0.25
CA SER A 437 25.24 17.93 1.14
C SER A 437 23.80 18.09 1.65
N PRO A 438 23.54 18.03 2.98
CA PRO A 438 22.26 18.35 3.57
C PRO A 438 21.68 19.71 3.12
N ALA A 439 22.54 20.66 2.80
CA ALA A 439 22.16 21.97 2.29
C ALA A 439 21.38 21.89 0.96
N LEU A 440 21.66 20.91 0.12
CA LEU A 440 20.94 20.69 -1.14
C LEU A 440 19.53 20.08 -0.92
N LEU A 441 19.36 19.29 0.15
CA LEU A 441 18.06 18.71 0.51
C LEU A 441 17.14 19.69 1.23
N LYS A 442 17.72 20.68 1.92
CA LYS A 442 16.94 21.60 2.75
C LYS A 442 15.81 22.30 1.99
N PRO A 443 15.99 22.88 0.78
CA PRO A 443 14.89 23.51 0.05
C PRO A 443 13.77 22.54 -0.32
N LEU A 444 14.11 21.27 -0.62
CA LEU A 444 13.16 20.22 -0.89
C LEU A 444 12.33 19.90 0.35
N VAL A 445 13.00 19.64 1.47
CA VAL A 445 12.36 19.33 2.75
C VAL A 445 11.49 20.50 3.23
N ASP A 446 11.99 21.74 3.18
CA ASP A 446 11.24 22.95 3.58
C ASP A 446 9.94 23.11 2.78
N ARG A 447 10.00 22.82 1.47
CA ARG A 447 8.81 22.86 0.62
C ARG A 447 7.75 21.84 1.06
N HIS A 448 8.17 20.64 1.46
CA HIS A 448 7.25 19.58 1.85
C HIS A 448 6.74 19.75 3.28
N LEU A 449 7.56 20.31 4.20
CA LEU A 449 7.08 20.78 5.50
C LEU A 449 5.97 21.83 5.33
N ALA A 450 6.17 22.79 4.41
CA ALA A 450 5.17 23.81 4.12
C ALA A 450 3.89 23.24 3.48
N LEU A 451 3.98 22.10 2.80
CA LEU A 451 2.83 21.36 2.28
C LEU A 451 2.03 20.67 3.39
N GLY A 452 2.68 20.21 4.46
CA GLY A 452 2.07 19.51 5.59
C GLY A 452 2.70 18.15 5.91
N ILE A 453 3.75 17.75 5.20
CA ILE A 453 4.52 16.56 5.58
C ILE A 453 5.22 16.85 6.90
N ASN A 454 5.07 15.93 7.86
CA ASN A 454 5.62 16.09 9.20
C ASN A 454 6.35 14.86 9.75
N ARG A 455 6.66 13.86 8.88
CA ARG A 455 7.62 12.79 9.14
C ARG A 455 8.33 12.41 7.85
N PHE A 456 9.62 12.71 7.75
CA PHE A 456 10.44 12.29 6.61
C PHE A 456 11.08 10.94 6.86
N ILE A 457 11.16 10.15 5.77
CA ILE A 457 11.86 8.87 5.74
C ILE A 457 13.03 9.01 4.75
N PHE A 458 14.24 8.87 5.25
CA PHE A 458 15.44 9.03 4.45
C PHE A 458 15.95 7.70 3.91
N GLN A 459 16.71 7.75 2.81
CA GLN A 459 17.50 6.60 2.38
C GLN A 459 18.65 6.35 3.35
N HIS A 460 19.02 5.10 3.54
CA HIS A 460 20.05 4.68 4.49
C HIS A 460 21.42 5.36 4.29
N ASP A 461 21.79 5.67 3.06
CA ASP A 461 23.08 6.28 2.71
C ASP A 461 23.29 7.69 3.29
N ILE A 462 22.22 8.37 3.72
CA ILE A 462 22.31 9.68 4.37
C ILE A 462 23.18 9.65 5.65
N ILE A 463 23.20 8.53 6.38
CA ILE A 463 23.96 8.41 7.64
C ILE A 463 25.47 8.59 7.48
N ARG A 464 25.98 8.45 6.25
CA ARG A 464 27.41 8.55 5.94
C ARG A 464 27.91 9.98 5.78
N HIS A 465 27.00 10.95 5.72
CA HIS A 465 27.38 12.34 5.51
C HIS A 465 27.74 13.04 6.84
N PRO A 466 28.92 13.69 6.96
CA PRO A 466 29.40 14.26 8.24
C PRO A 466 28.51 15.37 8.80
N GLU A 467 27.77 16.11 7.95
CA GLU A 467 26.93 17.24 8.37
C GLU A 467 25.47 16.85 8.64
N VAL A 468 25.11 15.56 8.51
CA VAL A 468 23.72 15.13 8.55
C VAL A 468 23.07 15.36 9.91
N ARG A 469 23.81 15.24 11.02
CA ARG A 469 23.27 15.39 12.37
C ARG A 469 22.54 16.73 12.56
N GLY A 470 23.19 17.85 12.21
CA GLY A 470 22.57 19.18 12.36
C GLY A 470 21.35 19.38 11.46
N PHE A 471 21.31 18.70 10.31
CA PHE A 471 20.14 18.70 9.43
C PHE A 471 18.98 17.88 10.00
N VAL A 472 19.26 16.73 10.59
CA VAL A 472 18.29 15.89 11.28
C VAL A 472 17.70 16.62 12.49
N ASP A 473 18.53 17.30 13.29
CA ASP A 473 18.07 18.12 14.42
C ASP A 473 17.11 19.25 13.95
N TYR A 474 17.43 19.91 12.83
CA TYR A 474 16.54 20.90 12.22
C TYR A 474 15.19 20.30 11.80
N ILE A 475 15.21 19.13 11.14
CA ILE A 475 14.00 18.44 10.70
C ILE A 475 13.19 17.99 11.90
N THR A 476 13.79 17.40 12.91
CA THR A 476 13.13 16.98 14.15
C THR A 476 12.37 18.13 14.79
N MET A 477 13.01 19.31 14.91
CA MET A 477 12.35 20.51 15.42
C MET A 477 11.11 20.88 14.59
N CYS A 478 11.24 20.90 13.27
CA CYS A 478 10.12 21.25 12.39
C CYS A 478 8.98 20.22 12.48
N GLN A 479 9.31 18.92 12.50
CA GLN A 479 8.34 17.84 12.63
C GLN A 479 7.60 17.89 13.97
N ASP A 480 8.32 18.13 15.08
CA ASP A 480 7.74 18.25 16.41
C ASP A 480 6.66 19.37 16.44
N TYR A 481 6.96 20.54 15.89
CA TYR A 481 5.98 21.62 15.80
C TYR A 481 4.78 21.28 14.92
N LEU A 482 5.00 20.63 13.79
CA LEU A 482 3.94 20.32 12.84
C LEU A 482 3.04 19.16 13.31
N GLN A 483 3.59 18.20 14.07
CA GLN A 483 2.81 17.09 14.64
C GLN A 483 1.90 17.53 15.79
N GLN A 484 2.23 18.58 16.50
CA GLN A 484 1.42 19.13 17.61
C GLN A 484 0.26 20.01 17.13
N GLY A 485 0.36 20.56 15.92
CA GLY A 485 -0.59 21.49 15.36
C GLY A 485 -1.76 20.83 14.63
N ARG A 486 -2.78 21.64 14.34
CA ARG A 486 -3.81 21.29 13.37
C ARG A 486 -3.56 22.02 12.05
N PRO A 487 -3.64 21.35 10.91
CA PRO A 487 -3.50 22.02 9.63
C PRO A 487 -4.64 23.03 9.41
N VAL A 488 -4.34 24.14 8.75
CA VAL A 488 -5.34 25.12 8.35
C VAL A 488 -5.46 25.10 6.84
N VAL A 489 -6.64 24.71 6.36
CA VAL A 489 -6.95 24.59 4.93
C VAL A 489 -8.23 25.36 4.62
N ASP A 490 -8.24 26.08 3.51
CA ASP A 490 -9.33 27.00 3.18
C ASP A 490 -10.40 26.40 2.28
N ILE A 491 -10.00 25.49 1.37
CA ILE A 491 -10.85 25.02 0.25
C ILE A 491 -10.84 23.51 0.20
N ALA A 492 -12.04 22.89 0.19
CA ALA A 492 -12.21 21.48 -0.13
C ALA A 492 -12.54 21.32 -1.62
N VAL A 493 -11.76 20.53 -2.33
CA VAL A 493 -11.94 20.25 -3.76
C VAL A 493 -12.43 18.82 -3.93
N PHE A 494 -13.67 18.65 -4.41
CA PHE A 494 -14.18 17.32 -4.66
C PHE A 494 -13.50 16.68 -5.89
N HIS A 495 -12.90 15.51 -5.67
CA HIS A 495 -12.28 14.70 -6.71
C HIS A 495 -13.06 13.38 -6.87
N PRO A 496 -13.84 13.19 -7.96
CA PRO A 496 -14.75 12.07 -8.09
C PRO A 496 -14.07 10.73 -8.35
N SER A 497 -12.81 10.76 -8.76
CA SER A 497 -12.06 9.55 -9.13
C SER A 497 -11.08 9.16 -8.03
N GLU A 498 -11.15 7.92 -7.62
CA GLU A 498 -10.13 7.28 -6.77
C GLU A 498 -8.95 6.75 -7.61
N ASN A 499 -8.98 6.94 -8.94
CA ASN A 499 -7.89 6.53 -9.82
C ASN A 499 -6.65 7.40 -9.58
N PRO A 500 -5.53 6.83 -9.10
CA PRO A 500 -4.30 7.57 -8.86
C PRO A 500 -3.66 8.15 -10.14
N GLU A 501 -3.99 7.61 -11.31
CA GLU A 501 -3.50 8.11 -12.60
C GLU A 501 -4.20 9.39 -13.06
N GLN A 502 -5.38 9.71 -12.51
CA GLN A 502 -6.08 10.94 -12.86
C GLN A 502 -5.44 12.13 -12.15
N LYS A 503 -4.69 12.92 -12.90
CA LYS A 503 -4.04 14.13 -12.39
C LYS A 503 -5.07 15.15 -11.91
N ASN A 504 -4.81 15.73 -10.75
CA ASN A 504 -5.57 16.87 -10.28
C ASN A 504 -5.15 18.12 -11.04
N SER A 505 -6.09 18.73 -11.75
CA SER A 505 -5.87 19.98 -12.48
C SER A 505 -6.22 21.24 -11.68
N TYR A 506 -6.85 21.09 -10.50
CA TYR A 506 -7.22 22.22 -9.68
C TYR A 506 -6.01 22.84 -8.98
N ARG A 507 -5.96 24.16 -9.01
CA ARG A 507 -4.99 24.96 -8.26
C ARG A 507 -5.74 25.98 -7.42
N ALA A 508 -5.49 25.99 -6.12
CA ALA A 508 -6.06 26.99 -5.25
C ALA A 508 -5.62 28.40 -5.68
N PRO A 509 -6.48 29.43 -5.52
CA PRO A 509 -6.08 30.80 -5.70
C PRO A 509 -4.89 31.15 -4.79
N ARG A 510 -4.08 32.13 -5.21
CA ARG A 510 -2.89 32.54 -4.45
C ARG A 510 -3.28 32.95 -3.02
N GLY A 511 -2.60 32.38 -2.04
CA GLY A 511 -2.83 32.66 -0.63
C GLY A 511 -3.84 31.73 0.05
N TYR A 512 -4.44 30.80 -0.68
CA TYR A 512 -5.34 29.78 -0.13
C TYR A 512 -4.72 28.39 -0.25
N LYS A 513 -5.00 27.54 0.75
CA LYS A 513 -4.68 26.10 0.72
C LYS A 513 -5.92 25.31 0.38
N CYS A 514 -5.76 24.16 -0.27
CA CYS A 514 -6.87 23.26 -0.57
C CYS A 514 -6.52 21.82 -0.24
N ASP A 515 -7.57 21.04 0.07
CA ASP A 515 -7.52 19.58 0.18
C ASP A 515 -8.37 18.94 -0.90
N LEU A 516 -7.97 17.73 -1.32
CA LEU A 516 -8.78 16.87 -2.17
C LEU A 516 -9.70 16.02 -1.30
N ILE A 517 -11.01 16.13 -1.48
CA ILE A 517 -11.99 15.28 -0.81
C ILE A 517 -12.57 14.27 -1.78
N ASN A 518 -12.74 13.03 -1.31
CA ASN A 518 -13.32 11.94 -2.08
C ASN A 518 -14.82 11.76 -1.75
N LYS A 519 -15.45 10.80 -2.43
CA LYS A 519 -16.86 10.47 -2.22
C LYS A 519 -17.12 9.97 -0.79
N ASP A 520 -16.21 9.22 -0.20
CA ASP A 520 -16.33 8.68 1.15
C ASP A 520 -16.35 9.81 2.19
N ALA A 521 -15.42 10.75 2.09
CA ALA A 521 -15.39 11.94 2.92
C ALA A 521 -16.69 12.77 2.76
N LEU A 522 -17.14 12.96 1.52
CA LEU A 522 -18.36 13.71 1.24
C LEU A 522 -19.62 13.06 1.85
N LEU A 523 -19.70 11.74 1.88
CA LEU A 523 -20.85 11.00 2.41
C LEU A 523 -20.80 10.83 3.94
N LYS A 524 -19.61 10.74 4.53
CA LYS A 524 -19.45 10.51 5.97
C LYS A 524 -19.43 11.79 6.80
N TRP A 525 -19.07 12.92 6.19
CA TRP A 525 -19.04 14.17 6.90
C TRP A 525 -20.43 14.77 7.06
N ASN A 526 -20.79 15.15 8.28
CA ASN A 526 -21.93 16.00 8.54
C ASN A 526 -21.55 17.43 8.14
N PHE A 527 -21.90 17.83 6.93
CA PHE A 527 -21.72 19.21 6.49
C PHE A 527 -22.84 20.06 7.09
N GLU A 528 -22.53 20.84 8.11
CA GLU A 528 -23.42 21.91 8.56
C GLU A 528 -23.05 23.20 7.84
N TYR A 529 -23.97 23.75 7.06
CA TYR A 529 -23.80 25.07 6.47
C TYR A 529 -23.86 26.12 7.57
N SER A 530 -22.70 26.73 7.87
CA SER A 530 -22.63 27.89 8.75
C SER A 530 -23.06 29.14 7.97
N PRO A 531 -23.90 30.05 8.54
CA PRO A 531 -24.23 31.31 7.91
C PRO A 531 -23.01 32.20 7.61
N LYS A 532 -21.84 31.85 8.15
CA LYS A 532 -20.55 32.51 7.87
C LYS A 532 -19.79 31.86 6.71
N GLY A 533 -20.40 30.93 5.96
CA GLY A 533 -19.79 30.27 4.80
C GLY A 533 -18.72 29.24 5.14
N LYS A 534 -18.69 28.73 6.38
CA LYS A 534 -17.78 27.65 6.78
C LYS A 534 -18.51 26.32 6.75
N LEU A 535 -17.86 25.31 6.19
CA LEU A 535 -18.29 23.90 6.30
C LEU A 535 -17.60 23.29 7.52
N PRO A 536 -18.31 22.99 8.63
CA PRO A 536 -17.72 22.28 9.73
C PRO A 536 -17.47 20.82 9.33
N GLY A 537 -16.29 20.36 9.56
CA GLY A 537 -15.79 18.99 9.41
C GLY A 537 -14.61 18.83 10.35
N ASN A 538 -13.76 17.83 10.14
CA ASN A 538 -12.46 17.74 10.83
C ASN A 538 -11.57 18.98 10.52
N GLN A 539 -11.88 19.69 9.44
CA GLN A 539 -11.27 20.94 9.01
C GLN A 539 -12.34 22.00 8.77
N ASP A 540 -12.05 23.25 9.14
CA ASP A 540 -12.90 24.42 8.85
C ASP A 540 -12.60 24.93 7.44
N TYR A 541 -13.24 24.39 6.42
CA TYR A 541 -13.15 24.92 5.05
C TYR A 541 -13.99 26.22 4.90
N ARG A 542 -13.52 27.14 4.05
CA ARG A 542 -14.21 28.39 3.72
C ARG A 542 -14.93 28.32 2.38
#